data_c8a9048c9209c6429a4ddb4a9f79b31e
#
_entry.id   c8a9048c9209c6429a4ddb4a9f79b31e
#
_cell.length_a   1.000
_cell.length_b   1.000
_cell.length_c   1.000
_cell.angle_alpha   90.00
_cell.angle_beta   90.00
_cell.angle_gamma   90.00
#
_symmetry.space_group_name_H-M   'P 1'
#
loop_
_entity.id
_entity.type
_entity.pdbx_description
1 polymer ?
#
loop_
_entity_poly.entity_id
_entity_poly.type
_entity_poly.pdbx_seq_one_letter_code
_entity_poly.pdbx_strand_id
1 'polypeptide(L)'
;DEKMYQDKRYKKQFQKNGPLAARRSMLAESISTDSLKEKIFTLLNNRSEEKQYAFLMTDVDNFHLINDYWGYEMGTNILNFILKKLELFPQTLFVNRYHSDIFVGIIDITGQDPAVVREKISAYHKQAIREVLESYPLNYMTLNTGVYYLNDTDTPAEEVISHANIARRRAKETSTCVFEYNAELSSTEQKRAETIHSFQNALAKKEFQIYFQPKISGKTQEIASAEVLVRWLREDGTLWFP
;
A
#
# COMPACT_ATOMS: atom_id res chain seq x y z
N ASP A 1 32.83 1.48 7.31
CA ASP A 1 33.47 0.46 6.43
C ASP A 1 33.22 -0.99 6.90
N GLU A 2 33.19 -1.23 8.21
CA GLU A 2 32.98 -2.58 8.77
C GLU A 2 31.56 -3.12 8.50
N LYS A 3 30.56 -2.27 8.53
CA LYS A 3 29.15 -2.62 8.20
C LYS A 3 29.00 -3.01 6.74
N MET A 4 29.67 -2.29 5.83
CA MET A 4 29.66 -2.58 4.39
C MET A 4 30.44 -3.87 4.05
N TYR A 5 31.45 -4.23 4.86
CA TYR A 5 32.24 -5.47 4.71
C TYR A 5 31.46 -6.69 5.22
N GLN A 6 30.74 -6.55 6.31
CA GLN A 6 29.84 -7.56 6.86
C GLN A 6 28.72 -7.87 5.85
N ASP A 7 28.11 -6.84 5.24
CA ASP A 7 27.07 -6.99 4.22
C ASP A 7 27.54 -7.72 2.96
N LYS A 8 28.76 -7.46 2.49
CA LYS A 8 29.35 -8.20 1.36
C LYS A 8 29.65 -9.67 1.69
N ARG A 9 30.00 -9.96 2.93
CA ARG A 9 30.25 -11.31 3.41
C ARG A 9 28.94 -12.09 3.55
N TYR A 10 27.89 -11.46 4.06
CA TYR A 10 26.54 -12.00 4.14
C TYR A 10 25.96 -12.30 2.76
N LYS A 11 26.07 -11.35 1.79
CA LYS A 11 25.69 -11.58 0.39
C LYS A 11 26.36 -12.81 -0.22
N LYS A 12 27.66 -12.95 -0.01
CA LYS A 12 28.45 -14.09 -0.55
C LYS A 12 28.10 -15.43 0.10
N GLN A 13 27.78 -15.42 1.39
CA GLN A 13 27.45 -16.62 2.16
C GLN A 13 26.02 -17.08 1.86
N PHE A 14 25.09 -16.16 1.66
CA PHE A 14 23.70 -16.45 1.31
C PHE A 14 23.58 -16.96 -0.14
N GLN A 15 24.36 -16.42 -1.07
CA GLN A 15 24.46 -16.94 -2.43
C GLN A 15 25.02 -18.37 -2.52
N LYS A 16 25.85 -18.79 -1.55
CA LYS A 16 26.44 -20.13 -1.52
C LYS A 16 25.65 -21.17 -0.73
N ASN A 17 24.98 -20.80 0.35
CA ASN A 17 24.44 -21.72 1.35
C ASN A 17 22.98 -21.47 1.74
N GLY A 18 22.27 -20.55 1.07
CA GLY A 18 20.86 -20.30 1.36
C GLY A 18 20.00 -21.50 0.95
N PRO A 19 18.88 -21.76 1.65
CA PRO A 19 17.96 -22.86 1.33
C PRO A 19 17.37 -22.78 -0.08
N LEU A 20 17.72 -21.77 -0.85
CA LEU A 20 17.22 -21.44 -2.19
C LEU A 20 18.28 -21.54 -3.30
N ALA A 21 19.48 -22.04 -3.02
CA ALA A 21 20.54 -22.23 -4.04
C ALA A 21 20.18 -23.24 -5.15
N ALA A 22 19.00 -23.80 -5.16
CA ALA A 22 18.67 -24.95 -6.00
C ALA A 22 17.41 -24.83 -6.88
N ARG A 23 16.86 -23.67 -7.15
CA ARG A 23 15.87 -23.52 -8.25
C ARG A 23 15.85 -22.07 -8.71
N ARG A 24 16.08 -21.80 -10.00
CA ARG A 24 15.61 -20.59 -10.68
C ARG A 24 14.11 -20.53 -10.43
N SER A 25 13.70 -19.76 -9.42
CA SER A 25 12.31 -19.57 -9.07
C SER A 25 11.72 -18.69 -10.15
N MET A 26 10.89 -19.26 -11.02
CA MET A 26 10.05 -18.45 -11.91
C MET A 26 9.10 -17.64 -11.04
N LEU A 27 8.96 -16.36 -11.33
CA LEU A 27 7.98 -15.52 -10.70
C LEU A 27 6.58 -16.09 -11.00
N ALA A 28 5.74 -16.24 -9.99
CA ALA A 28 4.34 -16.62 -10.22
C ALA A 28 3.70 -15.63 -11.20
N GLU A 29 2.99 -16.15 -12.20
CA GLU A 29 2.31 -15.30 -13.19
C GLU A 29 1.34 -14.36 -12.48
N SER A 30 1.36 -13.08 -12.88
CA SER A 30 0.41 -12.10 -12.38
C SER A 30 -0.93 -12.26 -13.09
N ILE A 31 -2.02 -12.08 -12.35
CA ILE A 31 -3.35 -12.07 -12.94
C ILE A 31 -3.55 -10.79 -13.76
N SER A 32 -4.12 -10.92 -14.96
CA SER A 32 -4.52 -9.75 -15.74
C SER A 32 -5.71 -9.02 -15.10
N THR A 33 -5.86 -7.74 -15.40
CA THR A 33 -6.99 -6.94 -14.91
C THR A 33 -8.33 -7.54 -15.36
N ASP A 34 -8.41 -8.00 -16.60
CA ASP A 34 -9.65 -8.59 -17.14
C ASP A 34 -9.99 -9.91 -16.46
N SER A 35 -9.01 -10.79 -16.25
CA SER A 35 -9.22 -12.04 -15.50
C SER A 35 -9.60 -11.79 -14.04
N LEU A 36 -9.07 -10.73 -13.42
CA LEU A 36 -9.44 -10.33 -12.05
C LEU A 36 -10.88 -9.84 -12.00
N LYS A 37 -11.30 -8.99 -12.96
CA LYS A 37 -12.68 -8.51 -13.08
C LYS A 37 -13.67 -9.64 -13.28
N GLU A 38 -13.36 -10.57 -14.18
CA GLU A 38 -14.19 -11.77 -14.43
C GLU A 38 -14.35 -12.60 -13.15
N LYS A 39 -13.28 -12.74 -12.37
CA LYS A 39 -13.32 -13.48 -11.12
C LYS A 39 -14.18 -12.80 -10.05
N ILE A 40 -14.06 -11.48 -9.90
CA ILE A 40 -14.92 -10.68 -9.01
C ILE A 40 -16.38 -10.81 -9.44
N PHE A 41 -16.67 -10.60 -10.71
CA PHE A 41 -18.01 -10.71 -11.28
C PHE A 41 -18.64 -12.09 -11.04
N THR A 42 -17.90 -13.16 -11.34
CA THR A 42 -18.36 -14.53 -11.13
C THR A 42 -18.68 -14.82 -9.67
N LEU A 43 -17.84 -14.32 -8.76
CA LEU A 43 -18.04 -14.51 -7.32
C LEU A 43 -19.27 -13.74 -6.82
N LEU A 44 -19.46 -12.51 -7.26
CA LEU A 44 -20.60 -11.68 -6.84
C LEU A 44 -21.92 -12.27 -7.38
N ASN A 45 -21.96 -12.69 -8.64
CA ASN A 45 -23.17 -13.26 -9.23
C ASN A 45 -23.57 -14.64 -8.68
N ASN A 46 -22.60 -15.40 -8.19
CA ASN A 46 -22.85 -16.72 -7.58
C ASN A 46 -22.98 -16.66 -6.05
N ARG A 47 -22.97 -15.46 -5.47
CA ARG A 47 -23.06 -15.25 -4.03
C ARG A 47 -24.47 -15.54 -3.53
N SER A 48 -24.62 -16.36 -2.49
CA SER A 48 -25.86 -16.42 -1.71
C SER A 48 -25.99 -15.17 -0.84
N GLU A 49 -27.23 -14.74 -0.53
CA GLU A 49 -27.52 -13.54 0.27
C GLU A 49 -26.83 -13.53 1.65
N GLU A 50 -26.58 -14.70 2.22
CA GLU A 50 -25.93 -14.83 3.53
C GLU A 50 -24.40 -14.68 3.47
N LYS A 51 -23.81 -14.78 2.28
CA LYS A 51 -22.36 -14.75 2.11
C LYS A 51 -21.82 -13.31 2.06
N GLN A 52 -20.76 -13.09 2.79
CA GLN A 52 -20.04 -11.79 2.84
C GLN A 52 -18.58 -12.00 2.48
N TYR A 53 -18.07 -11.12 1.63
CA TYR A 53 -16.69 -11.20 1.15
C TYR A 53 -15.96 -9.89 1.34
N ALA A 54 -14.64 -9.95 1.48
CA ALA A 54 -13.77 -8.80 1.41
C ALA A 54 -12.75 -8.98 0.28
N PHE A 55 -12.57 -7.93 -0.49
CA PHE A 55 -11.51 -7.81 -1.48
C PHE A 55 -10.31 -7.10 -0.85
N LEU A 56 -9.15 -7.70 -0.98
CA LEU A 56 -7.89 -7.24 -0.41
C LEU A 56 -6.94 -6.84 -1.53
N MET A 57 -6.27 -5.70 -1.36
CA MET A 57 -5.14 -5.32 -2.20
C MET A 57 -3.95 -4.99 -1.30
N THR A 58 -2.88 -5.76 -1.43
CA THR A 58 -1.70 -5.71 -0.56
C THR A 58 -0.46 -5.37 -1.36
N ASP A 59 0.34 -4.39 -0.92
CA ASP A 59 1.67 -4.12 -1.48
C ASP A 59 2.79 -4.40 -0.47
N VAL A 60 3.99 -4.65 -1.01
CA VAL A 60 5.22 -4.74 -0.23
C VAL A 60 5.88 -3.37 -0.23
N ASP A 61 5.93 -2.72 0.93
CA ASP A 61 6.49 -1.38 1.01
C ASP A 61 7.97 -1.34 0.63
N ASN A 62 8.34 -0.34 -0.18
CA ASN A 62 9.72 -0.11 -0.63
C ASN A 62 10.39 -1.33 -1.30
N PHE A 63 9.61 -2.19 -1.97
CA PHE A 63 10.11 -3.42 -2.60
C PHE A 63 11.24 -3.17 -3.61
N HIS A 64 11.25 -2.01 -4.29
CA HIS A 64 12.33 -1.63 -5.21
C HIS A 64 13.71 -1.62 -4.51
N LEU A 65 13.78 -1.20 -3.23
CA LEU A 65 15.04 -1.22 -2.47
C LEU A 65 15.56 -2.64 -2.25
N ILE A 66 14.66 -3.62 -2.12
CA ILE A 66 15.03 -5.03 -2.02
C ILE A 66 15.69 -5.48 -3.32
N ASN A 67 15.10 -5.15 -4.47
CA ASN A 67 15.66 -5.47 -5.78
C ASN A 67 16.99 -4.75 -6.02
N ASP A 68 17.10 -3.48 -5.67
CA ASP A 68 18.31 -2.68 -5.85
C ASP A 68 19.47 -3.20 -5.00
N TYR A 69 19.18 -3.60 -3.77
CA TYR A 69 20.19 -4.03 -2.82
C TYR A 69 20.55 -5.52 -2.95
N TRP A 70 19.53 -6.39 -3.12
CA TRP A 70 19.70 -7.85 -3.10
C TRP A 70 19.54 -8.51 -4.46
N GLY A 71 19.07 -7.78 -5.47
CA GLY A 71 18.83 -8.26 -6.83
C GLY A 71 17.45 -8.86 -7.05
N TYR A 72 17.04 -8.90 -8.31
CA TYR A 72 15.70 -9.34 -8.74
C TYR A 72 15.36 -10.78 -8.37
N GLU A 73 16.36 -11.68 -8.32
CA GLU A 73 16.16 -13.08 -7.94
C GLU A 73 15.70 -13.18 -6.47
N MET A 74 16.34 -12.42 -5.58
CA MET A 74 15.96 -12.36 -4.17
C MET A 74 14.56 -11.77 -4.02
N GLY A 75 14.25 -10.66 -4.70
CA GLY A 75 12.92 -10.07 -4.69
C GLY A 75 11.86 -11.06 -5.18
N THR A 76 12.12 -11.80 -6.26
CA THR A 76 11.23 -12.85 -6.77
C THR A 76 10.94 -13.92 -5.72
N ASN A 77 11.97 -14.39 -5.02
CA ASN A 77 11.82 -15.40 -3.99
C ASN A 77 10.98 -14.90 -2.81
N ILE A 78 11.18 -13.65 -2.41
CA ILE A 78 10.41 -13.00 -1.34
C ILE A 78 8.93 -12.86 -1.76
N LEU A 79 8.65 -12.39 -2.99
CA LEU A 79 7.28 -12.27 -3.48
C LEU A 79 6.57 -13.62 -3.53
N ASN A 80 7.24 -14.67 -4.00
CA ASN A 80 6.69 -16.02 -4.02
C ASN A 80 6.45 -16.56 -2.60
N PHE A 81 7.31 -16.23 -1.64
CA PHE A 81 7.12 -16.59 -0.25
C PHE A 81 5.90 -15.89 0.34
N ILE A 82 5.77 -14.58 0.10
CA ILE A 82 4.61 -13.80 0.55
C ILE A 82 3.32 -14.34 -0.07
N LEU A 83 3.29 -14.60 -1.39
CA LEU A 83 2.12 -15.17 -2.05
C LEU A 83 1.65 -16.45 -1.36
N LYS A 84 2.56 -17.40 -1.12
CA LYS A 84 2.25 -18.64 -0.41
C LYS A 84 1.70 -18.40 1.00
N LYS A 85 2.19 -17.39 1.70
CA LYS A 85 1.64 -17.03 3.01
C LYS A 85 0.22 -16.47 2.87
N LEU A 86 -0.02 -15.58 1.93
CA LEU A 86 -1.36 -15.04 1.70
C LEU A 86 -2.37 -16.12 1.28
N GLU A 87 -1.93 -17.13 0.52
CA GLU A 87 -2.74 -18.32 0.18
C GLU A 87 -3.19 -19.11 1.41
N LEU A 88 -2.36 -19.16 2.45
CA LEU A 88 -2.64 -19.89 3.68
C LEU A 88 -3.46 -19.07 4.69
N PHE A 89 -3.79 -17.82 4.39
CA PHE A 89 -4.68 -17.05 5.27
C PHE A 89 -6.04 -17.73 5.38
N PRO A 90 -6.59 -17.91 6.60
CA PRO A 90 -7.88 -18.55 6.79
C PRO A 90 -8.97 -17.88 5.96
N GLN A 91 -9.85 -18.70 5.36
CA GLN A 91 -10.99 -18.22 4.55
C GLN A 91 -10.61 -17.55 3.23
N THR A 92 -9.36 -17.66 2.78
CA THR A 92 -8.95 -17.23 1.45
C THR A 92 -9.68 -18.05 0.38
N LEU A 93 -10.45 -17.37 -0.46
CA LEU A 93 -11.10 -17.96 -1.63
C LEU A 93 -10.22 -17.84 -2.86
N PHE A 94 -9.46 -16.77 -2.93
CA PHE A 94 -8.58 -16.46 -4.03
C PHE A 94 -7.49 -15.53 -3.57
N VAL A 95 -6.27 -15.72 -4.07
CA VAL A 95 -5.20 -14.75 -4.00
C VAL A 95 -4.30 -14.92 -5.22
N ASN A 96 -3.78 -13.83 -5.73
CA ASN A 96 -2.80 -13.83 -6.81
C ASN A 96 -1.96 -12.56 -6.76
N ARG A 97 -0.83 -12.62 -7.44
CA ARG A 97 -0.07 -11.43 -7.76
C ARG A 97 -0.77 -10.63 -8.85
N TYR A 98 -0.83 -9.32 -8.71
CA TYR A 98 -1.51 -8.43 -9.66
C TYR A 98 -0.51 -7.65 -10.52
N HIS A 99 0.27 -6.77 -9.92
CA HIS A 99 1.34 -6.04 -10.60
C HIS A 99 2.57 -5.99 -9.69
N SER A 100 3.77 -6.02 -10.26
CA SER A 100 5.02 -5.81 -9.53
C SER A 100 5.04 -6.49 -8.15
N ASP A 101 4.84 -5.76 -7.11
CA ASP A 101 4.83 -6.13 -5.68
C ASP A 101 3.44 -6.07 -5.05
N ILE A 102 2.38 -5.99 -5.88
CA ILE A 102 0.98 -5.92 -5.44
C ILE A 102 0.33 -7.28 -5.58
N PHE A 103 -0.35 -7.70 -4.51
CA PHE A 103 -1.19 -8.89 -4.45
C PHE A 103 -2.65 -8.49 -4.30
N VAL A 104 -3.53 -9.29 -4.87
CA VAL A 104 -4.99 -9.18 -4.72
C VAL A 104 -5.55 -10.47 -4.18
N GLY A 105 -6.54 -10.38 -3.32
CA GLY A 105 -7.19 -11.55 -2.73
C GLY A 105 -8.64 -11.30 -2.41
N ILE A 106 -9.40 -12.40 -2.28
CA ILE A 106 -10.78 -12.41 -1.81
C ILE A 106 -10.89 -13.41 -0.67
N ILE A 107 -11.48 -12.97 0.42
CA ILE A 107 -11.70 -13.78 1.62
C ILE A 107 -13.19 -13.85 1.96
N ASP A 108 -13.63 -14.98 2.51
CA ASP A 108 -14.97 -15.15 3.08
C ASP A 108 -14.98 -14.59 4.51
N ILE A 109 -15.81 -13.61 4.77
CA ILE A 109 -15.96 -12.96 6.07
C ILE A 109 -17.34 -13.18 6.68
N THR A 110 -18.09 -14.13 6.14
CA THR A 110 -19.46 -14.44 6.57
C THR A 110 -19.53 -14.63 8.09
N GLY A 111 -20.41 -13.86 8.72
CA GLY A 111 -20.62 -13.91 10.17
C GLY A 111 -19.50 -13.30 11.01
N GLN A 112 -18.58 -12.55 10.41
CA GLN A 112 -17.50 -11.87 11.11
C GLN A 112 -17.70 -10.35 11.15
N ASP A 113 -17.34 -9.76 12.26
CA ASP A 113 -17.28 -8.31 12.41
C ASP A 113 -16.09 -7.76 11.60
N PRO A 114 -16.27 -6.68 10.79
CA PRO A 114 -15.19 -6.05 10.03
C PRO A 114 -13.96 -5.68 10.87
N ALA A 115 -14.14 -5.17 12.08
CA ALA A 115 -13.02 -4.83 12.95
C ALA A 115 -12.20 -6.06 13.35
N VAL A 116 -12.85 -7.20 13.61
CA VAL A 116 -12.19 -8.47 13.89
C VAL A 116 -11.43 -8.98 12.66
N VAL A 117 -12.03 -8.86 11.48
CA VAL A 117 -11.37 -9.22 10.20
C VAL A 117 -10.10 -8.40 9.99
N ARG A 118 -10.16 -7.08 10.18
CA ARG A 118 -9.00 -6.18 10.08
C ARG A 118 -7.88 -6.59 11.03
N GLU A 119 -8.20 -6.87 12.28
CA GLU A 119 -7.22 -7.33 13.29
C GLU A 119 -6.57 -8.65 12.90
N LYS A 120 -7.35 -9.61 12.39
CA LYS A 120 -6.85 -10.90 11.91
C LYS A 120 -5.88 -10.71 10.74
N ILE A 121 -6.24 -9.90 9.74
CA ILE A 121 -5.36 -9.60 8.61
C ILE A 121 -4.07 -8.95 9.10
N SER A 122 -4.16 -7.95 9.99
CA SER A 122 -2.99 -7.26 10.54
C SER A 122 -2.06 -8.21 11.32
N ALA A 123 -2.63 -9.06 12.17
CA ALA A 123 -1.86 -10.06 12.93
C ALA A 123 -1.16 -11.07 12.01
N TYR A 124 -1.88 -11.54 10.99
CA TYR A 124 -1.34 -12.48 10.02
C TYR A 124 -0.22 -11.88 9.18
N HIS A 125 -0.36 -10.64 8.71
CA HIS A 125 0.68 -9.93 7.99
C HIS A 125 1.93 -9.73 8.84
N LYS A 126 1.78 -9.35 10.11
CA LYS A 126 2.92 -9.23 11.04
C LYS A 126 3.66 -10.56 11.20
N GLN A 127 2.93 -11.67 11.26
CA GLN A 127 3.53 -12.99 11.32
C GLN A 127 4.26 -13.34 10.02
N ALA A 128 3.62 -13.14 8.85
CA ALA A 128 4.23 -13.39 7.56
C ALA A 128 5.52 -12.58 7.36
N ILE A 129 5.50 -11.29 7.74
CA ILE A 129 6.70 -10.43 7.70
C ILE A 129 7.80 -10.99 8.60
N ARG A 130 7.48 -11.39 9.84
CA ARG A 130 8.47 -11.98 10.76
C ARG A 130 9.15 -13.19 10.13
N GLU A 131 8.38 -14.08 9.53
CA GLU A 131 8.90 -15.28 8.88
C GLU A 131 9.76 -14.93 7.65
N VAL A 132 9.42 -13.86 6.90
CA VAL A 132 10.30 -13.35 5.83
C VAL A 132 11.61 -12.84 6.39
N LEU A 133 11.58 -12.03 7.46
CA LEU A 133 12.78 -11.46 8.07
C LEU A 133 13.68 -12.52 8.71
N GLU A 134 13.11 -13.63 9.17
CA GLU A 134 13.87 -14.80 9.66
C GLU A 134 14.49 -15.61 8.51
N SER A 135 13.83 -15.65 7.35
CA SER A 135 14.24 -16.46 6.19
C SER A 135 15.18 -15.72 5.23
N TYR A 136 15.17 -14.38 5.25
CA TYR A 136 15.91 -13.53 4.33
C TYR A 136 16.69 -12.45 5.10
N PRO A 137 17.86 -12.04 4.59
CA PRO A 137 18.73 -11.07 5.28
C PRO A 137 18.22 -9.63 5.12
N LEU A 138 16.99 -9.40 5.52
CA LEU A 138 16.32 -8.09 5.51
C LEU A 138 16.22 -7.57 6.94
N ASN A 139 16.43 -6.26 7.11
CA ASN A 139 16.27 -5.61 8.41
C ASN A 139 14.85 -5.08 8.65
N TYR A 140 14.12 -4.82 7.58
CA TYR A 140 12.79 -4.22 7.64
C TYR A 140 11.98 -4.52 6.37
N MET A 141 10.71 -4.81 6.55
CA MET A 141 9.71 -4.93 5.50
C MET A 141 8.32 -4.72 6.11
N THR A 142 7.40 -4.12 5.34
CA THR A 142 6.00 -4.03 5.72
C THR A 142 5.08 -4.41 4.56
N LEU A 143 3.87 -4.86 4.91
CA LEU A 143 2.76 -5.06 3.99
C LEU A 143 1.70 -4.02 4.29
N ASN A 144 1.23 -3.33 3.25
CA ASN A 144 0.15 -2.35 3.35
C ASN A 144 -1.06 -2.87 2.59
N THR A 145 -2.17 -3.06 3.28
CA THR A 145 -3.38 -3.68 2.72
C THR A 145 -4.56 -2.74 2.76
N GLY A 146 -5.16 -2.52 1.60
CA GLY A 146 -6.48 -1.94 1.48
C GLY A 146 -7.55 -3.01 1.46
N VAL A 147 -8.61 -2.82 2.22
CA VAL A 147 -9.76 -3.71 2.31
C VAL A 147 -11.00 -3.01 1.79
N TYR A 148 -11.71 -3.68 0.89
CA TYR A 148 -13.05 -3.29 0.46
C TYR A 148 -14.04 -4.42 0.75
N TYR A 149 -15.08 -4.11 1.52
CA TYR A 149 -16.13 -5.08 1.83
C TYR A 149 -17.14 -5.14 0.67
N LEU A 150 -17.35 -6.32 0.13
CA LEU A 150 -18.25 -6.56 -0.99
C LEU A 150 -19.71 -6.67 -0.47
N ASN A 151 -20.30 -5.53 -0.17
CA ASN A 151 -21.64 -5.47 0.42
C ASN A 151 -22.74 -5.51 -0.64
N ASP A 152 -22.46 -5.04 -1.85
CA ASP A 152 -23.42 -4.89 -2.93
C ASP A 152 -23.04 -5.78 -4.13
N THR A 153 -24.05 -6.47 -4.70
CA THR A 153 -23.87 -7.31 -5.90
C THR A 153 -23.73 -6.48 -7.18
N ASP A 154 -24.22 -5.25 -7.15
CA ASP A 154 -24.25 -4.36 -8.32
C ASP A 154 -22.99 -3.51 -8.46
N THR A 155 -22.05 -3.58 -7.52
CA THR A 155 -20.80 -2.83 -7.60
C THR A 155 -19.93 -3.36 -8.73
N PRO A 156 -19.59 -2.51 -9.73
CA PRO A 156 -18.70 -2.91 -10.82
C PRO A 156 -17.32 -3.37 -10.31
N ALA A 157 -16.76 -4.39 -10.95
CA ALA A 157 -15.46 -4.94 -10.55
C ALA A 157 -14.33 -3.87 -10.58
N GLU A 158 -14.43 -2.89 -11.49
CA GLU A 158 -13.52 -1.76 -11.55
C GLU A 158 -13.54 -0.91 -10.27
N GLU A 159 -14.74 -0.69 -9.72
CA GLU A 159 -14.90 0.07 -8.47
C GLU A 159 -14.37 -0.71 -7.29
N VAL A 160 -14.59 -2.02 -7.23
CA VAL A 160 -14.03 -2.90 -6.19
C VAL A 160 -12.50 -2.77 -6.16
N ILE A 161 -11.85 -2.88 -7.33
CA ILE A 161 -10.40 -2.76 -7.46
C ILE A 161 -9.94 -1.34 -7.08
N SER A 162 -10.65 -0.31 -7.54
CA SER A 162 -10.33 1.09 -7.27
C SER A 162 -10.44 1.41 -5.77
N HIS A 163 -11.54 1.00 -5.12
CA HIS A 163 -11.77 1.25 -3.71
C HIS A 163 -10.72 0.57 -2.81
N ALA A 164 -10.40 -0.68 -3.09
CA ALA A 164 -9.32 -1.37 -2.37
C ALA A 164 -7.96 -0.71 -2.59
N ASN A 165 -7.68 -0.21 -3.81
CA ASN A 165 -6.44 0.50 -4.11
C ASN A 165 -6.34 1.86 -3.38
N ILE A 166 -7.45 2.60 -3.28
CA ILE A 166 -7.52 3.84 -2.49
C ILE A 166 -7.19 3.53 -1.01
N ALA A 167 -7.82 2.51 -0.43
CA ALA A 167 -7.56 2.10 0.93
C ALA A 167 -6.10 1.64 1.14
N ARG A 168 -5.54 0.88 0.18
CA ARG A 168 -4.13 0.45 0.22
C ARG A 168 -3.16 1.64 0.23
N ARG A 169 -3.39 2.64 -0.63
CA ARG A 169 -2.57 3.86 -0.62
C ARG A 169 -2.66 4.57 0.71
N ARG A 170 -3.85 4.64 1.31
CA ARG A 170 -4.04 5.25 2.61
C ARG A 170 -3.32 4.47 3.72
N ALA A 171 -3.36 3.13 3.69
CA ALA A 171 -2.57 2.29 4.60
C ALA A 171 -1.08 2.65 4.54
N LYS A 172 -0.54 2.80 3.34
CA LYS A 172 0.85 3.19 3.10
C LYS A 172 1.18 4.59 3.63
N GLU A 173 0.35 5.58 3.35
CA GLU A 173 0.53 6.98 3.80
C GLU A 173 0.49 7.11 5.34
N THR A 174 -0.36 6.33 6.00
CA THR A 174 -0.51 6.36 7.45
C THR A 174 0.39 5.36 8.19
N SER A 175 1.21 4.62 7.43
CA SER A 175 2.05 3.53 7.97
C SER A 175 1.24 2.50 8.78
N THR A 176 -0.01 2.28 8.39
CA THR A 176 -0.88 1.25 8.97
C THR A 176 -0.84 0.00 8.12
N CYS A 177 -0.79 -1.17 8.77
CA CYS A 177 -0.74 -2.45 8.05
C CYS A 177 -2.01 -2.70 7.21
N VAL A 178 -3.18 -2.28 7.71
CA VAL A 178 -4.48 -2.51 7.08
C VAL A 178 -5.33 -1.26 7.18
N PHE A 179 -5.93 -0.84 6.09
CA PHE A 179 -6.88 0.26 6.04
C PHE A 179 -8.15 -0.15 5.27
N GLU A 180 -9.30 0.22 5.78
CA GLU A 180 -10.60 -0.11 5.20
C GLU A 180 -11.08 1.05 4.34
N TYR A 181 -11.63 0.74 3.17
CA TYR A 181 -12.28 1.76 2.35
C TYR A 181 -13.57 2.24 3.03
N ASN A 182 -13.77 3.56 3.02
CA ASN A 182 -15.04 4.18 3.36
C ASN A 182 -15.33 5.35 2.41
N ALA A 183 -16.57 5.82 2.37
CA ALA A 183 -16.99 6.90 1.46
C ALA A 183 -16.27 8.24 1.71
N GLU A 184 -15.87 8.53 2.95
CA GLU A 184 -15.11 9.74 3.29
C GLU A 184 -13.72 9.70 2.64
N LEU A 185 -13.12 8.52 2.57
CA LEU A 185 -11.82 8.32 1.91
C LEU A 185 -11.91 8.63 0.42
N SER A 186 -12.99 8.21 -0.25
CA SER A 186 -13.23 8.53 -1.66
C SER A 186 -13.33 10.05 -1.88
N SER A 187 -14.09 10.74 -1.05
CA SER A 187 -14.26 12.20 -1.17
C SER A 187 -12.95 12.96 -0.94
N THR A 188 -12.10 12.46 -0.03
CA THR A 188 -10.78 13.04 0.24
C THR A 188 -9.83 12.85 -0.94
N GLU A 189 -9.81 11.65 -1.53
CA GLU A 189 -8.99 11.37 -2.73
C GLU A 189 -9.46 12.16 -3.95
N GLN A 190 -10.77 12.33 -4.12
CA GLN A 190 -11.31 13.16 -5.20
C GLN A 190 -10.88 14.63 -5.05
N LYS A 191 -11.01 15.22 -3.86
CA LYS A 191 -10.53 16.57 -3.57
C LYS A 191 -9.04 16.72 -3.81
N ARG A 192 -8.26 15.71 -3.43
CA ARG A 192 -6.80 15.68 -3.68
C ARG A 192 -6.49 15.67 -5.19
N ALA A 193 -7.20 14.84 -5.96
CA ALA A 193 -7.05 14.77 -7.41
C ALA A 193 -7.44 16.10 -8.08
N GLU A 194 -8.55 16.72 -7.67
CA GLU A 194 -8.97 18.04 -8.13
C GLU A 194 -7.92 19.12 -7.80
N THR A 195 -7.36 19.07 -6.60
CA THR A 195 -6.30 19.99 -6.16
C THR A 195 -5.05 19.87 -7.05
N ILE A 196 -4.60 18.63 -7.30
CA ILE A 196 -3.44 18.37 -8.18
C ILE A 196 -3.72 18.82 -9.61
N HIS A 197 -4.91 18.55 -10.13
CA HIS A 197 -5.30 18.97 -11.48
C HIS A 197 -5.34 20.49 -11.63
N SER A 198 -5.81 21.21 -10.63
CA SER A 198 -5.91 22.67 -10.64
C SER A 198 -4.56 23.37 -10.38
N PHE A 199 -3.55 22.66 -9.86
CA PHE A 199 -2.27 23.25 -9.46
C PHE A 199 -1.53 23.98 -10.59
N GLN A 200 -1.44 23.38 -11.79
CA GLN A 200 -0.74 24.01 -12.91
C GLN A 200 -1.44 25.31 -13.36
N ASN A 201 -2.77 25.30 -13.39
CA ASN A 201 -3.55 26.48 -13.72
C ASN A 201 -3.39 27.58 -12.67
N ALA A 202 -3.42 27.20 -11.39
CA ALA A 202 -3.23 28.11 -10.26
C ALA A 202 -1.82 28.76 -10.28
N LEU A 203 -0.80 27.99 -10.67
CA LEU A 203 0.55 28.52 -10.83
C LEU A 203 0.61 29.55 -11.96
N ALA A 204 0.01 29.25 -13.12
CA ALA A 204 -0.05 30.16 -14.26
C ALA A 204 -0.84 31.45 -13.94
N LYS A 205 -1.89 31.35 -13.14
CA LYS A 205 -2.71 32.48 -12.70
C LYS A 205 -2.13 33.25 -11.49
N LYS A 206 -0.97 32.82 -10.96
CA LYS A 206 -0.29 33.42 -9.80
C LYS A 206 -1.16 33.43 -8.54
N GLU A 207 -1.95 32.39 -8.35
CA GLU A 207 -2.82 32.23 -7.18
C GLU A 207 -2.04 31.89 -5.89
N PHE A 208 -0.74 31.52 -6.01
CA PHE A 208 0.12 31.26 -4.87
C PHE A 208 0.75 32.55 -4.36
N GLN A 209 0.51 32.87 -3.10
CA GLN A 209 1.04 34.03 -2.42
C GLN A 209 2.04 33.61 -1.34
N ILE A 210 3.04 34.42 -1.12
CA ILE A 210 4.06 34.20 -0.09
C ILE A 210 3.76 35.14 1.08
N TYR A 211 3.64 34.55 2.27
CA TYR A 211 3.50 35.25 3.53
C TYR A 211 4.75 35.02 4.38
N PHE A 212 5.09 36.01 5.18
CA PHE A 212 6.21 35.93 6.09
C PHE A 212 5.69 35.94 7.52
N GLN A 213 5.99 34.89 8.28
CA GLN A 213 5.74 34.84 9.72
C GLN A 213 7.00 35.22 10.48
N PRO A 214 7.05 36.39 11.15
CA PRO A 214 8.24 36.82 11.85
C PRO A 214 8.52 35.98 13.09
N LYS A 215 9.78 35.65 13.32
CA LYS A 215 10.28 35.01 14.55
C LYS A 215 11.05 36.04 15.35
N ILE A 216 10.56 36.34 16.56
CA ILE A 216 11.15 37.33 17.45
C ILE A 216 12.17 36.67 18.38
N SER A 217 13.31 37.29 18.51
CA SER A 217 14.35 36.89 19.49
C SER A 217 13.85 37.11 20.91
N GLY A 218 13.83 36.09 21.74
CA GLY A 218 13.47 36.19 23.15
C GLY A 218 14.43 37.04 23.96
N LYS A 219 15.64 37.29 23.46
CA LYS A 219 16.68 38.11 24.12
C LYS A 219 16.61 39.59 23.76
N THR A 220 16.44 39.88 22.45
CA THR A 220 16.51 41.27 21.94
C THR A 220 15.12 41.87 21.70
N GLN A 221 14.07 41.07 21.68
CA GLN A 221 12.71 41.43 21.29
C GLN A 221 12.60 42.00 19.87
N GLU A 222 13.59 41.72 19.01
CA GLU A 222 13.64 42.10 17.61
C GLU A 222 13.36 40.91 16.71
N ILE A 223 12.96 41.20 15.46
CA ILE A 223 12.74 40.15 14.44
C ILE A 223 14.11 39.55 14.09
N ALA A 224 14.33 38.30 14.46
CA ALA A 224 15.57 37.57 14.17
C ALA A 224 15.54 36.82 12.84
N SER A 225 14.37 36.38 12.41
CA SER A 225 14.14 35.67 11.15
C SER A 225 12.66 35.68 10.77
N ALA A 226 12.32 35.18 9.60
CA ALA A 226 10.94 34.94 9.22
C ALA A 226 10.79 33.57 8.56
N GLU A 227 9.68 32.91 8.83
CA GLU A 227 9.30 31.70 8.10
C GLU A 227 8.49 32.09 6.88
N VAL A 228 8.82 31.48 5.73
CA VAL A 228 8.11 31.69 4.46
C VAL A 228 6.99 30.68 4.37
N LEU A 229 5.77 31.18 4.28
CA LEU A 229 4.56 30.37 4.24
C LEU A 229 3.86 30.62 2.90
N VAL A 230 3.61 29.55 2.15
CA VAL A 230 2.82 29.62 0.92
C VAL A 230 1.33 29.58 1.29
N ARG A 231 0.54 30.39 0.59
CA ARG A 231 -0.92 30.38 0.66
C ARG A 231 -1.49 30.34 -0.77
N TRP A 232 -2.49 29.51 -0.97
CA TRP A 232 -3.17 29.44 -2.25
C TRP A 232 -4.49 30.23 -2.15
N LEU A 233 -4.50 31.42 -2.75
CA LEU A 233 -5.68 32.27 -2.88
C LEU A 233 -6.39 31.90 -4.18
N ARG A 234 -7.49 31.18 -4.07
CA ARG A 234 -8.29 30.73 -5.23
C ARG A 234 -9.14 31.89 -5.80
N GLU A 235 -9.59 31.73 -7.04
CA GLU A 235 -10.46 32.73 -7.71
C GLU A 235 -11.76 33.02 -6.95
N ASP A 236 -12.29 32.06 -6.20
CA ASP A 236 -13.46 32.23 -5.34
C ASP A 236 -13.19 32.98 -4.02
N GLY A 237 -11.96 33.45 -3.82
CA GLY A 237 -11.51 34.11 -2.60
C GLY A 237 -11.16 33.19 -1.44
N THR A 238 -11.25 31.87 -1.61
CA THR A 238 -10.87 30.89 -0.57
C THR A 238 -9.37 30.83 -0.40
N LEU A 239 -8.89 30.95 0.83
CA LEU A 239 -7.48 30.83 1.18
C LEU A 239 -7.18 29.41 1.68
N TRP A 240 -6.34 28.71 0.95
CA TRP A 240 -5.91 27.35 1.31
C TRP A 240 -4.50 27.37 1.93
N PHE A 241 -4.34 26.53 2.93
CA PHE A 241 -3.09 26.32 3.66
C PHE A 241 -2.49 24.98 3.22
N PRO A 242 -1.18 24.91 2.99
CA PRO A 242 -0.49 23.63 2.68
C PRO A 242 -0.53 22.66 3.86
#